data_ba1ed5a6e378506705ddc871aa4a7a34
#
_entry.id   ba1ed5a6e378506705ddc871aa4a7a34
#
_cell.length_a   1.000
_cell.length_b   1.000
_cell.length_c   1.000
_cell.angle_alpha   90.00
_cell.angle_beta   90.00
_cell.angle_gamma   90.00
#
_symmetry.space_group_name_H-M   'P 1'
#
loop_
_entity.id
_entity.type
_entity.pdbx_description
1 polymer ?
#
loop_
_entity_poly.entity_id
_entity_poly.type
_entity_poly.pdbx_seq_one_letter_code
_entity_poly.pdbx_strand_id
1 'polypeptide(L)' 'MQALRMNASKLLLVHNHPSGNVEPSREDIDVTNQFVEAGKLCGIQVIDHIIVSHNRYFSFKEKLMIAS' A
#
# COMPACT_ATOMS: atom_id res chain seq x y z
N MET A 1 5.45 0.18 8.58
CA MET A 1 5.20 0.13 7.12
C MET A 1 6.52 0.17 6.36
N GLN A 2 6.60 -0.56 5.30
CA GLN A 2 7.77 -0.62 4.46
C GLN A 2 7.41 -0.20 3.04
N ALA A 3 8.24 0.63 2.41
CA ALA A 3 8.02 1.08 1.05
C ALA A 3 9.16 0.57 0.17
N LEU A 4 8.82 -0.10 -0.91
CA LEU A 4 9.79 -0.66 -1.85
C LEU A 4 9.69 0.05 -3.19
N ARG A 5 10.83 0.48 -3.72
CA ARG A 5 10.89 1.10 -5.05
C ARG A 5 11.11 -0.01 -6.08
N MET A 6 10.11 -0.19 -6.93
CA MET A 6 10.21 -1.17 -8.02
C MET A 6 11.11 -0.66 -9.14
N ASN A 7 11.07 0.64 -9.36
CA ASN A 7 11.97 1.38 -10.24
C ASN A 7 11.85 2.88 -9.89
N ALA A 8 12.41 3.76 -10.70
CA ALA A 8 12.43 5.19 -10.38
C ALA A 8 11.05 5.84 -10.31
N SER A 9 10.02 5.22 -10.89
CA SER A 9 8.69 5.80 -11.00
C SER A 9 7.57 4.96 -10.36
N LYS A 10 7.89 3.84 -9.73
CA LYS A 10 6.90 2.93 -9.16
C LYS A 10 7.24 2.57 -7.73
N LEU A 11 6.21 2.49 -6.89
CA LEU A 11 6.34 2.25 -5.47
C LEU A 11 5.35 1.18 -5.04
N LEU A 12 5.83 0.23 -4.24
CA LEU A 12 5.01 -0.78 -3.59
C LEU A 12 5.10 -0.54 -2.08
N LEU A 13 3.96 -0.42 -1.42
CA LEU A 13 3.90 -0.30 0.03
C LEU A 13 3.61 -1.67 0.63
N VAL A 14 4.33 -2.04 1.67
CA VAL A 14 4.13 -3.31 2.37
C VAL A 14 4.03 -3.03 3.86
N HIS A 15 3.05 -3.63 4.51
CA HIS A 15 2.81 -3.45 5.94
C HIS A 15 2.56 -4.82 6.57
N ASN A 16 3.26 -5.12 7.66
CA ASN A 16 3.11 -6.37 8.38
C ASN A 16 2.18 -6.18 9.58
N HIS A 17 1.08 -6.97 9.65
CA HIS A 17 0.16 -7.00 10.79
C HIS A 17 0.40 -8.29 11.57
N PRO A 18 1.19 -8.27 12.64
CA PRO A 18 1.54 -9.50 13.36
C PRO A 18 0.34 -10.15 14.07
N SER A 19 -0.76 -9.44 14.24
CA SER A 19 -1.95 -9.98 14.90
C SER A 19 -2.70 -11.03 14.08
N GLY A 20 -2.36 -11.20 12.79
CA GLY A 20 -3.06 -12.12 11.90
C GLY A 20 -4.24 -11.50 11.17
N ASN A 21 -4.69 -10.32 11.56
CA ASN A 21 -5.76 -9.60 10.90
C ASN A 21 -5.16 -8.69 9.83
N VAL A 22 -5.48 -8.94 8.56
CA VAL A 22 -4.92 -8.17 7.44
C VAL A 22 -5.83 -7.04 6.98
N GLU A 23 -6.97 -6.82 7.64
CA GLU A 23 -7.83 -5.70 7.30
C GLU A 23 -7.12 -4.38 7.56
N PRO A 24 -7.19 -3.42 6.63
CA PRO A 24 -6.53 -2.14 6.83
C PRO A 24 -7.22 -1.34 7.94
N SER A 25 -6.41 -0.70 8.78
CA SER A 25 -6.92 0.26 9.73
C SER A 25 -7.24 1.57 9.01
N ARG A 26 -7.94 2.47 9.69
CA ARG A 26 -8.18 3.80 9.15
C ARG A 26 -6.86 4.50 8.85
N GLU A 27 -5.88 4.34 9.72
CA GLU A 27 -4.56 4.91 9.54
C GLU A 27 -3.87 4.35 8.29
N ASP A 28 -3.99 3.06 8.04
CA ASP A 28 -3.44 2.44 6.83
C ASP A 28 -4.03 3.07 5.57
N ILE A 29 -5.33 3.29 5.58
CA ILE A 29 -6.04 3.89 4.44
C ILE A 29 -5.59 5.33 4.24
N ASP A 30 -5.49 6.11 5.32
CA ASP A 30 -5.08 7.51 5.25
C ASP A 30 -3.66 7.64 4.72
N VAL A 31 -2.73 6.80 5.24
CA VAL A 31 -1.34 6.81 4.79
C VAL A 31 -1.25 6.44 3.31
N THR A 32 -2.00 5.43 2.88
CA THR A 32 -2.01 5.02 1.48
C THR A 32 -2.46 6.17 0.58
N ASN A 33 -3.52 6.86 0.97
CA ASN A 33 -4.03 7.99 0.20
C ASN A 33 -3.00 9.12 0.12
N GLN A 34 -2.29 9.38 1.21
CA GLN A 34 -1.22 10.39 1.23
C GLN A 34 -0.10 10.03 0.26
N PHE A 35 0.32 8.76 0.24
CA PHE A 35 1.35 8.31 -0.68
C PHE A 35 0.89 8.42 -2.15
N VAL A 36 -0.35 8.05 -2.42
CA VAL A 36 -0.90 8.15 -3.77
C VAL A 36 -0.91 9.60 -4.24
N GLU A 37 -1.37 10.53 -3.41
CA GLU A 37 -1.44 11.94 -3.77
C GLU A 37 -0.05 12.55 -3.92
N ALA A 38 0.86 12.26 -2.99
CA ALA A 38 2.23 12.73 -3.09
C ALA A 38 2.93 12.17 -4.34
N GLY A 39 2.65 10.92 -4.66
CA GLY A 39 3.20 10.29 -5.84
C GLY A 39 2.79 10.98 -7.13
N LYS A 40 1.54 11.43 -7.22
CA LYS A 40 1.07 12.16 -8.39
C LYS A 40 1.87 13.43 -8.62
N LEU A 41 2.24 14.13 -7.55
CA LEU A 41 3.03 15.36 -7.62
C LEU A 41 4.46 15.08 -8.04
N CYS A 42 5.01 13.91 -7.69
CA CYS A 42 6.40 13.57 -7.93
C CYS A 42 6.60 12.68 -9.17
N GLY A 43 5.54 12.32 -9.87
CA GLY A 43 5.62 11.41 -11.00
C GLY A 43 5.90 9.98 -10.58
N ILE A 44 5.50 9.59 -9.36
CA ILE A 44 5.68 8.24 -8.84
C ILE A 44 4.31 7.59 -8.68
N GLN A 45 4.13 6.41 -9.27
CA GLN A 45 2.90 5.65 -9.15
C GLN A 45 2.98 4.67 -7.99
N VAL A 46 2.01 4.74 -7.08
CA VAL A 46 1.84 3.70 -6.06
C VAL A 46 1.07 2.56 -6.72
N ILE A 47 1.74 1.44 -6.94
CA ILE A 47 1.15 0.32 -7.65
C ILE A 47 0.27 -0.54 -6.77
N ASP A 48 0.59 -0.63 -5.47
CA ASP A 48 -0.23 -1.35 -4.51
C ASP A 48 0.20 -1.00 -3.10
N HIS A 49 -0.66 -1.35 -2.14
CA HIS A 49 -0.33 -1.41 -0.72
C HIS A 49 -0.78 -2.79 -0.25
N ILE A 50 0.16 -3.60 0.21
CA ILE A 50 -0.12 -4.97 0.62
C ILE A 50 0.11 -5.09 2.12
N ILE A 51 -0.92 -5.54 2.83
CA ILE A 51 -0.83 -5.87 4.25
C ILE A 51 -0.64 -7.38 4.34
N VAL A 52 0.40 -7.81 5.03
CA VAL A 52 0.70 -9.25 5.16
C VAL A 52 0.66 -9.68 6.61
N SER A 53 0.28 -10.93 6.83
CA SER A 53 0.34 -11.58 8.14
C SER A 53 0.38 -13.08 7.91
N HIS A 54 1.23 -13.80 8.64
CA HIS A 54 1.37 -15.27 8.54
C HIS A 54 1.19 -15.79 7.10
N ASN A 55 -0.01 -16.33 6.79
CA ASN A 55 -0.33 -16.87 5.46
C ASN A 55 -1.46 -16.11 4.78
N ARG A 56 -1.71 -14.87 5.21
CA ARG A 56 -2.76 -14.02 4.63
C ARG A 56 -2.18 -12.74 4.07
N TYR A 57 -2.90 -12.15 3.14
CA TYR A 57 -2.56 -10.82 2.65
C TYR A 57 -3.83 -10.05 2.27
N PHE A 58 -3.68 -8.73 2.22
CA PHE A 58 -4.72 -7.83 1.75
C PHE A 58 -4.07 -6.88 0.74
N SER A 59 -4.61 -6.82 -0.46
CA SER A 59 -4.12 -5.92 -1.51
C SER A 59 -5.13 -4.80 -1.74
N PHE A 60 -4.69 -3.57 -1.57
CA PHE A 60 -5.56 -2.40 -1.81
C PHE A 60 -5.99 -2.35 -3.28
N LYS A 61 -5.10 -2.72 -4.20
CA LYS A 61 -5.42 -2.73 -5.62
C LYS A 61 -6.49 -3.75 -5.96
N GLU A 62 -6.39 -4.96 -5.40
CA GLU A 62 -7.40 -6.00 -5.62
C GLU A 62 -8.76 -5.59 -5.09
N LYS A 63 -8.81 -4.76 -4.06
CA LYS A 63 -10.05 -4.27 -3.47
C LYS A 63 -10.49 -2.93 -4.08
N LEU A 64 -9.85 -2.51 -5.16
CA LEU A 64 -10.16 -1.28 -5.87
C LEU A 64 -10.03 -0.02 -5.00
N MET A 65 -9.19 -0.07 -4.01
CA MET A 65 -8.91 1.06 -3.11
C MET A 65 -7.77 1.93 -3.63
N ILE A 66 -7.05 1.46 -4.65
CA ILE A 66 -6.04 2.22 -5.38
C ILE A 66 -6.38 2.09 -6.86
N ALA A 67 -6.48 3.21 -7.55
CA ALA A 67 -6.69 3.23 -8.99
C ALA A 67 -5.38 2.83 -9.69
N SER A 68 -5.47 1.94 -10.64
CA SER A 68 -4.30 1.49 -11.39
C SER A 68 -4.08 2.29 -12.67
#